data_a65c55707dcf1a781def876e4d4c64f0
#
_entry.id   a65c55707dcf1a781def876e4d4c64f0
#
_cell.length_a   1.000
_cell.length_b   1.000
_cell.length_c   1.000
_cell.angle_alpha   90.00
_cell.angle_beta   90.00
_cell.angle_gamma   90.00
#
_symmetry.space_group_name_H-M   'P 1'
#
loop_
_entity.id
_entity.type
_entity.pdbx_description
1 polymer ?
#
loop_
_entity_poly.entity_id
_entity_poly.type
_entity_poly.pdbx_seq_one_letter_code
_entity_poly.pdbx_strand_id
1 'polypeptide(L)'
;MALTRRASGLLWDAANWLLYHDAVRRPVVRAIDWWLGTRLQPSHDLHPAWRAIIRQRRLVYRAIVHTMDRVLGERLLSAHVARVITGLWGETLLTWGRQPAVQRFRQEHGCDPPWFLVISPGYACNLRCPGCYADSGPGQGILGWSVLDRVMTEAKSLWGVRLFVFSGGEPLLYHSEGKGILDLVEKHSDCLFLMFTNGTLMSEEVVTRLSKLGNLTPALSVEGMRERTDARRGAGVFDRILVAMADLRKAGVPFGISATVTRNNCEEILSDKVLDYFFGDQGAFYGFLFQYTPIGRGADFDLVPSPEQRTQFWRRSWEMVAEKRLFLLDFWNHGPLVEGCIAAGRERGYLYIDWNGKVMPCVFAPYSAANINQMYANGGTLNDVWEAPFFEAVRKWQRDYGYGRKALSPAGNWMHPCPFRDHHELFQQWIERYELEPEDEAARAAVANREYGKAMIACGMRNLEASQEIWEKDYLGRGEKLDAGW
;
A
#
# COMPACT_ATOMS: atom_id res chain seq x y z
N MET A 1 2.29 -3.46 -36.94
CA MET A 1 1.94 -3.52 -35.50
C MET A 1 1.51 -4.91 -34.99
N ALA A 2 0.71 -5.71 -35.70
CA ALA A 2 0.30 -7.06 -35.21
C ALA A 2 1.42 -8.11 -35.19
N LEU A 3 2.36 -8.08 -36.14
CA LEU A 3 3.51 -8.98 -36.21
C LEU A 3 4.55 -8.73 -35.10
N THR A 4 4.73 -7.48 -34.69
CA THR A 4 5.63 -7.13 -33.58
C THR A 4 5.08 -7.57 -32.22
N ARG A 5 3.76 -7.53 -32.01
CA ARG A 5 3.12 -8.05 -30.77
C ARG A 5 3.17 -9.58 -30.68
N ARG A 6 3.04 -10.31 -31.80
CA ARG A 6 3.19 -11.78 -31.81
C ARG A 6 4.63 -12.23 -31.56
N ALA A 7 5.62 -11.57 -32.15
CA ALA A 7 7.03 -11.86 -31.93
C ALA A 7 7.47 -11.55 -30.50
N SER A 8 6.98 -10.44 -29.93
CA SER A 8 7.23 -10.13 -28.50
C SER A 8 6.57 -11.16 -27.57
N GLY A 9 5.38 -11.63 -27.87
CA GLY A 9 4.70 -12.69 -27.09
C GLY A 9 5.49 -13.99 -27.02
N LEU A 10 6.00 -14.48 -28.15
CA LEU A 10 6.80 -15.70 -28.20
C LEU A 10 8.14 -15.57 -27.45
N LEU A 11 8.78 -14.41 -27.51
CA LEU A 11 10.00 -14.13 -26.74
C LEU A 11 9.74 -14.09 -25.23
N TRP A 12 8.59 -13.51 -24.81
CA TRP A 12 8.15 -13.51 -23.41
C TRP A 12 7.79 -14.91 -22.92
N ASP A 13 7.16 -15.75 -23.76
CA ASP A 13 6.83 -17.13 -23.42
C ASP A 13 8.10 -17.97 -23.22
N ALA A 14 9.08 -17.82 -24.11
CA ALA A 14 10.38 -18.46 -23.97
C ALA A 14 11.14 -17.98 -22.74
N ALA A 15 11.17 -16.67 -22.49
CA ALA A 15 11.81 -16.10 -21.31
C ALA A 15 11.14 -16.57 -20.01
N ASN A 16 9.81 -16.58 -19.94
CA ASN A 16 9.09 -17.12 -18.79
C ASN A 16 9.36 -18.59 -18.57
N TRP A 17 9.35 -19.42 -19.63
CA TRP A 17 9.67 -20.84 -19.52
C TRP A 17 11.06 -21.06 -18.98
N LEU A 18 12.05 -20.29 -19.45
CA LEU A 18 13.42 -20.36 -18.96
C LEU A 18 13.56 -20.00 -17.48
N LEU A 19 12.76 -19.04 -16.98
CA LEU A 19 12.79 -18.62 -15.57
C LEU A 19 12.28 -19.68 -14.58
N TYR A 20 11.50 -20.68 -15.05
CA TYR A 20 11.11 -21.83 -14.21
C TYR A 20 12.24 -22.87 -14.07
N HIS A 21 13.33 -22.78 -14.86
CA HIS A 21 14.47 -23.68 -14.76
C HIS A 21 15.58 -23.10 -13.87
N ASP A 22 15.93 -23.80 -12.80
CA ASP A 22 16.96 -23.40 -11.85
C ASP A 22 18.29 -23.02 -12.52
N ALA A 23 18.67 -23.76 -13.56
CA ALA A 23 19.92 -23.54 -14.30
C ALA A 23 19.98 -22.17 -14.98
N VAL A 24 18.82 -21.56 -15.28
CA VAL A 24 18.73 -20.21 -15.87
C VAL A 24 18.39 -19.18 -14.80
N ARG A 25 17.39 -19.46 -13.97
CA ARG A 25 16.88 -18.52 -12.97
C ARG A 25 17.94 -18.10 -11.96
N ARG A 26 18.65 -19.06 -11.36
CA ARG A 26 19.65 -18.75 -10.31
C ARG A 26 20.82 -17.88 -10.78
N PRO A 27 21.41 -18.07 -11.98
CA PRO A 27 22.36 -17.10 -12.54
C PRO A 27 21.78 -15.72 -12.77
N VAL A 28 20.53 -15.60 -13.26
CA VAL A 28 19.85 -14.32 -13.46
C VAL A 28 19.64 -13.59 -12.13
N VAL A 29 19.14 -14.28 -11.11
CA VAL A 29 18.98 -13.72 -9.77
C VAL A 29 20.31 -13.22 -9.21
N ARG A 30 21.38 -14.01 -9.33
CA ARG A 30 22.73 -13.59 -8.90
C ARG A 30 23.23 -12.36 -9.66
N ALA A 31 22.98 -12.30 -10.98
CA ALA A 31 23.36 -11.14 -11.78
C ALA A 31 22.57 -9.87 -11.37
N ILE A 32 21.29 -9.99 -11.09
CA ILE A 32 20.46 -8.88 -10.59
C ILE A 32 20.92 -8.45 -9.20
N ASP A 33 21.21 -9.39 -8.29
CA ASP A 33 21.73 -9.10 -6.95
C ASP A 33 23.07 -8.34 -7.01
N TRP A 34 23.97 -8.79 -7.87
CA TRP A 34 25.24 -8.11 -8.11
C TRP A 34 25.02 -6.70 -8.69
N TRP A 35 24.13 -6.58 -9.70
CA TRP A 35 23.79 -5.29 -10.31
C TRP A 35 23.18 -4.30 -9.29
N LEU A 36 22.23 -4.75 -8.46
CA LEU A 36 21.67 -3.96 -7.36
C LEU A 36 22.76 -3.55 -6.37
N GLY A 37 23.68 -4.47 -6.05
CA GLY A 37 24.82 -4.21 -5.18
C GLY A 37 25.80 -3.16 -5.72
N THR A 38 25.96 -3.08 -7.04
CA THR A 38 26.90 -2.13 -7.69
C THR A 38 26.26 -0.80 -8.07
N ARG A 39 25.01 -0.80 -8.54
CA ARG A 39 24.31 0.39 -9.04
C ARG A 39 23.59 1.19 -7.96
N LEU A 40 23.12 0.54 -6.91
CA LEU A 40 22.48 1.20 -5.77
C LEU A 40 23.49 1.40 -4.62
N GLN A 41 24.68 1.86 -4.95
CA GLN A 41 25.65 2.34 -3.96
C GLN A 41 25.42 3.83 -3.72
N PRO A 42 25.24 4.26 -2.46
CA PRO A 42 25.09 5.67 -2.16
C PRO A 42 26.44 6.39 -2.38
N SER A 43 26.45 7.51 -3.12
CA SER A 43 27.61 8.38 -3.19
C SER A 43 27.92 8.97 -1.83
N HIS A 44 29.20 9.20 -1.53
CA HIS A 44 29.66 9.82 -0.30
C HIS A 44 29.20 11.27 -0.17
N ASP A 45 28.96 11.96 -1.28
CA ASP A 45 28.52 13.36 -1.34
C ASP A 45 27.03 13.55 -0.96
N LEU A 46 26.27 12.45 -0.88
CA LEU A 46 24.86 12.50 -0.49
C LEU A 46 24.71 12.70 1.01
N HIS A 47 23.69 13.45 1.38
CA HIS A 47 23.29 13.58 2.79
C HIS A 47 23.10 12.19 3.45
N PRO A 48 23.48 12.00 4.74
CA PRO A 48 23.42 10.69 5.41
C PRO A 48 22.07 9.98 5.28
N ALA A 49 20.95 10.70 5.45
CA ALA A 49 19.61 10.14 5.30
C ALA A 49 19.36 9.52 3.89
N TRP A 50 19.84 10.19 2.83
CA TRP A 50 19.74 9.65 1.48
C TRP A 50 20.60 8.41 1.29
N ARG A 51 21.78 8.37 1.89
CA ARG A 51 22.62 7.16 1.87
C ARG A 51 21.94 5.97 2.54
N ALA A 52 21.30 6.23 3.70
CA ALA A 52 20.52 5.21 4.40
C ALA A 52 19.34 4.70 3.55
N ILE A 53 18.56 5.61 2.95
CA ILE A 53 17.42 5.28 2.10
C ILE A 53 17.84 4.46 0.87
N ILE A 54 18.94 4.81 0.20
CA ILE A 54 19.43 4.05 -0.95
C ILE A 54 19.78 2.62 -0.53
N ARG A 55 20.45 2.44 0.63
CA ARG A 55 20.71 1.10 1.19
C ARG A 55 19.43 0.32 1.45
N GLN A 56 18.44 0.96 2.10
CA GLN A 56 17.16 0.34 2.40
C GLN A 56 16.38 -0.03 1.13
N ARG A 57 16.33 0.86 0.13
CA ARG A 57 15.72 0.57 -1.18
C ARG A 57 16.38 -0.65 -1.84
N ARG A 58 17.70 -0.77 -1.75
CA ARG A 58 18.42 -1.95 -2.23
C ARG A 58 17.98 -3.23 -1.53
N LEU A 59 17.80 -3.21 -0.19
CA LEU A 59 17.32 -4.38 0.56
C LEU A 59 15.92 -4.79 0.12
N VAL A 60 15.00 -3.83 -0.03
CA VAL A 60 13.64 -4.10 -0.51
C VAL A 60 13.66 -4.68 -1.93
N TYR A 61 14.44 -4.13 -2.85
CA TYR A 61 14.54 -4.68 -4.21
C TYR A 61 15.13 -6.10 -4.20
N ARG A 62 16.12 -6.36 -3.36
CA ARG A 62 16.63 -7.73 -3.17
C ARG A 62 15.55 -8.65 -2.61
N ALA A 63 14.79 -8.24 -1.63
CA ALA A 63 13.68 -9.02 -1.10
C ALA A 63 12.63 -9.35 -2.17
N ILE A 64 12.28 -8.40 -3.04
CA ILE A 64 11.40 -8.63 -4.20
C ILE A 64 12.00 -9.69 -5.15
N VAL A 65 13.28 -9.53 -5.53
CA VAL A 65 13.97 -10.47 -6.44
C VAL A 65 14.02 -11.89 -5.85
N HIS A 66 14.34 -12.01 -4.55
CA HIS A 66 14.39 -13.32 -3.88
C HIS A 66 12.99 -13.92 -3.66
N THR A 67 11.98 -13.10 -3.41
CA THR A 67 10.58 -13.57 -3.42
C THR A 67 10.23 -14.15 -4.78
N MET A 68 10.56 -13.47 -5.87
CA MET A 68 10.31 -13.99 -7.23
C MET A 68 11.09 -15.27 -7.51
N ASP A 69 12.37 -15.37 -7.08
CA ASP A 69 13.16 -16.61 -7.19
C ASP A 69 12.48 -17.78 -6.47
N ARG A 70 12.05 -17.56 -5.22
CA ARG A 70 11.35 -18.57 -4.43
C ARG A 70 10.04 -19.01 -5.10
N VAL A 71 9.16 -18.08 -5.45
CA VAL A 71 7.84 -18.41 -5.98
C VAL A 71 7.88 -19.08 -7.36
N LEU A 72 8.85 -18.73 -8.19
CA LEU A 72 9.09 -19.40 -9.46
C LEU A 72 9.73 -20.79 -9.24
N GLY A 73 10.67 -20.91 -8.30
CA GLY A 73 11.31 -22.18 -7.94
C GLY A 73 10.35 -23.19 -7.36
N GLU A 74 9.47 -22.75 -6.48
CA GLU A 74 8.44 -23.57 -5.85
C GLU A 74 7.17 -23.73 -6.72
N ARG A 75 7.15 -23.13 -7.91
CA ARG A 75 6.03 -23.15 -8.86
C ARG A 75 4.70 -22.66 -8.27
N LEU A 76 4.79 -21.61 -7.44
CA LEU A 76 3.61 -20.99 -6.82
C LEU A 76 2.83 -20.07 -7.76
N LEU A 77 3.38 -19.76 -8.95
CA LEU A 77 2.70 -18.99 -10.00
C LEU A 77 2.35 -19.90 -11.18
N SER A 78 1.15 -19.75 -11.72
CA SER A 78 0.85 -20.31 -13.04
C SER A 78 1.60 -19.55 -14.13
N ALA A 79 1.93 -20.22 -15.23
CA ALA A 79 2.63 -19.58 -16.35
C ALA A 79 1.84 -18.40 -16.94
N HIS A 80 0.51 -18.49 -16.96
CA HIS A 80 -0.35 -17.40 -17.40
C HIS A 80 -0.24 -16.18 -16.48
N VAL A 81 -0.42 -16.36 -15.18
CA VAL A 81 -0.36 -15.28 -14.18
C VAL A 81 1.03 -14.64 -14.15
N ALA A 82 2.10 -15.46 -14.20
CA ALA A 82 3.47 -14.96 -14.26
C ALA A 82 3.69 -14.04 -15.49
N ARG A 83 3.18 -14.44 -16.66
CA ARG A 83 3.26 -13.65 -17.89
C ARG A 83 2.53 -12.33 -17.77
N VAL A 84 1.28 -12.33 -17.29
CA VAL A 84 0.47 -11.12 -17.13
C VAL A 84 1.14 -10.16 -16.17
N ILE A 85 1.53 -10.63 -14.99
CA ILE A 85 2.16 -9.77 -13.97
C ILE A 85 3.49 -9.21 -14.46
N THR A 86 4.39 -10.04 -14.98
CA THR A 86 5.72 -9.57 -15.42
C THR A 86 5.61 -8.62 -16.61
N GLY A 87 4.65 -8.85 -17.53
CA GLY A 87 4.36 -7.95 -18.65
C GLY A 87 3.89 -6.59 -18.16
N LEU A 88 2.86 -6.56 -17.31
CA LEU A 88 2.30 -5.31 -16.78
C LEU A 88 3.27 -4.56 -15.86
N TRP A 89 4.00 -5.25 -14.97
CA TRP A 89 5.02 -4.64 -14.13
C TRP A 89 6.17 -4.07 -14.97
N GLY A 90 6.65 -4.84 -15.95
CA GLY A 90 7.72 -4.39 -16.86
C GLY A 90 7.29 -3.14 -17.62
N GLU A 91 6.09 -3.13 -18.20
CA GLU A 91 5.53 -1.97 -18.88
C GLU A 91 5.36 -0.79 -17.91
N THR A 92 4.75 -1.01 -16.75
CA THR A 92 4.50 0.05 -15.77
C THR A 92 5.80 0.64 -15.23
N LEU A 93 6.77 -0.16 -14.81
CA LEU A 93 8.00 0.34 -14.20
C LEU A 93 8.95 0.98 -15.22
N LEU A 94 9.06 0.40 -16.44
CA LEU A 94 10.06 0.84 -17.42
C LEU A 94 9.55 1.99 -18.32
N THR A 95 8.23 2.08 -18.52
CA THR A 95 7.67 3.02 -19.51
C THR A 95 6.77 4.09 -18.89
N TRP A 96 6.35 3.97 -17.62
CA TRP A 96 5.41 4.90 -17.01
C TRP A 96 5.82 6.36 -17.19
N GLY A 97 7.05 6.71 -16.88
CA GLY A 97 7.55 8.07 -17.04
C GLY A 97 7.61 8.58 -18.47
N ARG A 98 7.46 7.71 -19.47
CA ARG A 98 7.44 8.04 -20.91
C ARG A 98 6.02 8.03 -21.48
N GLN A 99 5.01 7.67 -20.70
CA GLN A 99 3.63 7.68 -21.16
C GLN A 99 3.19 9.10 -21.52
N PRO A 100 2.42 9.30 -22.61
CA PRO A 100 1.98 10.63 -23.05
C PRO A 100 1.20 11.38 -21.95
N ALA A 101 0.38 10.70 -21.17
CA ALA A 101 -0.35 11.27 -20.04
C ALA A 101 0.60 11.88 -19.00
N VAL A 102 1.62 11.12 -18.58
CA VAL A 102 2.62 11.57 -17.61
C VAL A 102 3.42 12.77 -18.14
N GLN A 103 3.78 12.74 -19.42
CA GLN A 103 4.52 13.85 -20.04
C GLN A 103 3.67 15.13 -20.13
N ARG A 104 2.39 15.03 -20.50
CA ARG A 104 1.47 16.18 -20.48
C ARG A 104 1.33 16.75 -19.08
N PHE A 105 1.05 15.90 -18.10
CA PHE A 105 0.91 16.32 -16.71
C PHE A 105 2.15 17.07 -16.20
N ARG A 106 3.35 16.58 -16.53
CA ARG A 106 4.61 17.28 -16.19
C ARG A 106 4.74 18.64 -16.84
N GLN A 107 4.30 18.78 -18.10
CA GLN A 107 4.32 20.05 -18.82
C GLN A 107 3.34 21.06 -18.21
N GLU A 108 2.17 20.61 -17.79
CA GLU A 108 1.11 21.43 -17.23
C GLU A 108 1.36 21.81 -15.77
N HIS A 109 1.85 20.87 -14.94
CA HIS A 109 1.95 21.06 -13.48
C HIS A 109 3.40 21.11 -12.95
N GLY A 110 4.41 20.86 -13.77
CA GLY A 110 5.83 20.90 -13.38
C GLY A 110 6.28 19.77 -12.46
N CYS A 111 5.48 18.73 -12.27
CA CYS A 111 5.75 17.61 -11.35
C CYS A 111 5.19 16.29 -11.89
N ASP A 112 5.56 15.16 -11.28
CA ASP A 112 5.00 13.86 -11.60
C ASP A 112 3.56 13.73 -11.08
N PRO A 113 2.64 13.07 -11.82
CA PRO A 113 1.29 12.79 -11.34
C PRO A 113 1.28 11.74 -10.23
N PRO A 114 0.11 11.51 -9.57
CA PRO A 114 -0.12 10.33 -8.75
C PRO A 114 0.18 9.04 -9.52
N TRP A 115 0.70 8.02 -8.82
CA TRP A 115 1.09 6.76 -9.46
C TRP A 115 0.04 5.67 -9.33
N PHE A 116 -0.78 5.74 -8.27
CA PHE A 116 -1.87 4.79 -8.03
C PHE A 116 -3.05 5.47 -7.34
N LEU A 117 -4.20 4.79 -7.34
CA LEU A 117 -5.37 5.16 -6.56
C LEU A 117 -5.72 4.05 -5.58
N VAL A 118 -6.18 4.44 -4.39
CA VAL A 118 -6.81 3.55 -3.42
C VAL A 118 -8.30 3.84 -3.43
N ILE A 119 -9.13 2.82 -3.63
CA ILE A 119 -10.56 2.97 -3.78
C ILE A 119 -11.27 1.97 -2.87
N SER A 120 -12.21 2.45 -2.09
CA SER A 120 -13.16 1.65 -1.33
C SER A 120 -14.52 1.69 -2.03
N PRO A 121 -14.81 0.74 -2.92
CA PRO A 121 -15.98 0.83 -3.80
C PRO A 121 -17.31 0.58 -3.08
N GLY A 122 -17.27 -0.07 -1.91
CA GLY A 122 -18.45 -0.38 -1.10
C GLY A 122 -18.18 -0.37 0.40
N TYR A 123 -19.19 0.07 1.16
CA TYR A 123 -19.19 0.05 2.64
C TYR A 123 -19.39 -1.36 3.20
N ALA A 124 -20.18 -2.19 2.51
CA ALA A 124 -20.62 -3.49 3.02
C ALA A 124 -19.42 -4.40 3.37
N CYS A 125 -19.51 -5.02 4.56
CA CYS A 125 -18.58 -6.03 5.02
C CYS A 125 -19.35 -7.12 5.77
N ASN A 126 -18.96 -8.35 5.58
CA ASN A 126 -19.52 -9.51 6.30
C ASN A 126 -18.85 -9.78 7.66
N LEU A 127 -17.89 -8.94 8.06
CA LEU A 127 -17.25 -8.96 9.38
C LEU A 127 -17.47 -7.63 10.12
N ARG A 128 -17.27 -7.65 11.45
CA ARG A 128 -17.36 -6.46 12.32
C ARG A 128 -16.14 -6.34 13.24
N CYS A 129 -14.96 -6.25 12.64
CA CYS A 129 -13.70 -6.22 13.38
C CYS A 129 -13.63 -5.01 14.33
N PRO A 130 -13.21 -5.17 15.60
CA PRO A 130 -12.85 -4.05 16.46
C PRO A 130 -11.74 -3.19 15.84
N GLY A 131 -11.83 -1.88 15.99
CA GLY A 131 -10.87 -0.94 15.44
C GLY A 131 -10.78 -0.96 13.91
N CYS A 132 -11.88 -1.25 13.22
CA CYS A 132 -11.94 -1.16 11.76
C CYS A 132 -11.87 0.32 11.34
N TYR A 133 -10.88 0.69 10.53
CA TYR A 133 -10.68 2.08 10.10
C TYR A 133 -11.85 2.64 9.29
N ALA A 134 -12.53 1.78 8.51
CA ALA A 134 -13.66 2.16 7.66
C ALA A 134 -15.02 2.02 8.35
N ASP A 135 -15.06 1.60 9.62
CA ASP A 135 -16.27 1.24 10.37
C ASP A 135 -17.27 0.35 9.61
N SER A 136 -16.81 -0.38 8.63
CA SER A 136 -17.61 -1.17 7.69
C SER A 136 -18.37 -2.32 8.39
N GLY A 137 -19.55 -2.65 7.85
CA GLY A 137 -20.41 -3.72 8.37
C GLY A 137 -21.61 -3.93 7.45
N PRO A 138 -22.68 -4.57 7.92
CA PRO A 138 -23.95 -4.59 7.20
C PRO A 138 -24.42 -3.16 6.98
N GLY A 139 -24.64 -2.76 5.74
CA GLY A 139 -25.05 -1.39 5.45
C GLY A 139 -25.02 -1.07 3.96
N GLN A 140 -25.44 0.14 3.64
CA GLN A 140 -25.51 0.65 2.27
C GLN A 140 -24.52 1.82 2.12
N GLY A 141 -23.83 1.84 1.06
CA GLY A 141 -22.88 2.85 0.62
C GLY A 141 -22.09 2.19 -0.52
N ILE A 142 -22.29 2.66 -1.73
CA ILE A 142 -21.72 2.03 -2.90
C ILE A 142 -21.44 3.07 -3.98
N LEU A 143 -20.22 3.08 -4.46
CA LEU A 143 -19.88 3.89 -5.63
C LEU A 143 -20.40 3.17 -6.88
N GLY A 144 -21.15 3.87 -7.74
CA GLY A 144 -21.68 3.29 -8.97
C GLY A 144 -20.59 2.68 -9.84
N TRP A 145 -20.88 1.54 -10.46
CA TRP A 145 -19.87 0.86 -11.29
C TRP A 145 -19.42 1.72 -12.47
N SER A 146 -20.34 2.44 -13.10
CA SER A 146 -20.04 3.38 -14.19
C SER A 146 -19.17 4.55 -13.74
N VAL A 147 -19.38 5.05 -12.51
CA VAL A 147 -18.55 6.10 -11.91
C VAL A 147 -17.13 5.58 -11.64
N LEU A 148 -17.04 4.38 -11.07
CA LEU A 148 -15.76 3.74 -10.77
C LEU A 148 -14.95 3.44 -12.05
N ASP A 149 -15.61 2.95 -13.10
CA ASP A 149 -15.02 2.77 -14.42
C ASP A 149 -14.51 4.08 -15.03
N ARG A 150 -15.28 5.17 -14.89
CA ARG A 150 -14.86 6.50 -15.34
C ARG A 150 -13.64 7.00 -14.56
N VAL A 151 -13.62 6.87 -13.24
CA VAL A 151 -12.46 7.22 -12.40
C VAL A 151 -11.20 6.51 -12.88
N MET A 152 -11.28 5.21 -13.12
CA MET A 152 -10.13 4.42 -13.57
C MET A 152 -9.68 4.83 -14.99
N THR A 153 -10.63 5.07 -15.88
CA THR A 153 -10.35 5.52 -17.25
C THR A 153 -9.69 6.90 -17.25
N GLU A 154 -10.17 7.84 -16.45
CA GLU A 154 -9.57 9.17 -16.32
C GLU A 154 -8.19 9.11 -15.66
N ALA A 155 -8.00 8.35 -14.58
CA ALA A 155 -6.69 8.19 -13.95
C ALA A 155 -5.64 7.64 -14.92
N LYS A 156 -6.04 6.73 -15.82
CA LYS A 156 -5.17 6.23 -16.90
C LYS A 156 -4.83 7.31 -17.93
N SER A 157 -5.83 8.09 -18.34
CA SER A 157 -5.69 9.07 -19.45
C SER A 157 -5.04 10.39 -19.01
N LEU A 158 -5.28 10.82 -17.77
CA LEU A 158 -4.75 12.07 -17.22
C LEU A 158 -3.40 11.86 -16.52
N TRP A 159 -3.24 10.78 -15.75
CA TRP A 159 -2.10 10.56 -14.87
C TRP A 159 -1.22 9.36 -15.27
N GLY A 160 -1.65 8.56 -16.24
CA GLY A 160 -0.93 7.35 -16.63
C GLY A 160 -0.97 6.25 -15.55
N VAL A 161 -1.94 6.28 -14.65
CA VAL A 161 -2.11 5.27 -13.59
C VAL A 161 -2.32 3.89 -14.19
N ARG A 162 -1.60 2.89 -13.65
CA ARG A 162 -1.71 1.47 -14.03
C ARG A 162 -1.80 0.55 -12.79
N LEU A 163 -1.83 1.11 -11.59
CA LEU A 163 -2.01 0.37 -10.35
C LEU A 163 -3.22 0.92 -9.60
N PHE A 164 -4.15 0.05 -9.28
CA PHE A 164 -5.32 0.35 -8.46
C PHE A 164 -5.35 -0.56 -7.23
N VAL A 165 -5.70 0.02 -6.09
CA VAL A 165 -5.80 -0.71 -4.82
C VAL A 165 -7.24 -0.66 -4.35
N PHE A 166 -7.87 -1.83 -4.22
CA PHE A 166 -9.21 -1.95 -3.65
C PHE A 166 -9.14 -2.23 -2.15
N SER A 167 -9.94 -1.48 -1.38
CA SER A 167 -10.06 -1.57 0.06
C SER A 167 -11.52 -1.31 0.47
N GLY A 168 -11.79 -0.85 1.69
CA GLY A 168 -13.11 -0.45 2.18
C GLY A 168 -13.73 -1.47 3.10
N GLY A 169 -14.96 -1.88 2.83
CA GLY A 169 -15.62 -3.02 3.46
C GLY A 169 -14.97 -4.33 3.02
N GLU A 170 -15.76 -5.23 2.45
CA GLU A 170 -15.20 -6.39 1.75
C GLU A 170 -15.39 -6.19 0.24
N PRO A 171 -14.31 -6.01 -0.55
CA PRO A 171 -14.43 -5.71 -1.97
C PRO A 171 -15.18 -6.79 -2.78
N LEU A 172 -15.13 -8.06 -2.34
CA LEU A 172 -15.86 -9.15 -2.99
C LEU A 172 -17.38 -9.09 -2.78
N LEU A 173 -17.88 -8.24 -1.87
CA LEU A 173 -19.31 -7.93 -1.73
C LEU A 173 -19.77 -6.80 -2.65
N TYR A 174 -18.82 -6.10 -3.29
CA TYR A 174 -19.20 -5.00 -4.18
C TYR A 174 -20.02 -5.51 -5.37
N HIS A 175 -21.23 -4.97 -5.52
CA HIS A 175 -22.09 -5.25 -6.65
C HIS A 175 -22.91 -4.00 -6.97
N SER A 176 -22.74 -3.46 -8.17
CA SER A 176 -23.43 -2.27 -8.64
C SER A 176 -23.69 -2.38 -10.15
N GLU A 177 -24.87 -1.95 -10.58
CA GLU A 177 -25.27 -1.97 -12.01
C GLU A 177 -25.15 -3.38 -12.65
N GLY A 178 -25.45 -4.43 -11.86
CA GLY A 178 -25.35 -5.83 -12.32
C GLY A 178 -23.93 -6.38 -12.45
N LYS A 179 -22.89 -5.69 -11.92
CA LYS A 179 -21.48 -6.03 -12.06
C LYS A 179 -20.76 -5.98 -10.71
N GLY A 180 -19.76 -6.86 -10.55
CA GLY A 180 -18.90 -6.91 -9.38
C GLY A 180 -17.52 -6.27 -9.61
N ILE A 181 -16.67 -6.37 -8.59
CA ILE A 181 -15.32 -5.80 -8.63
C ILE A 181 -14.44 -6.49 -9.69
N LEU A 182 -14.61 -7.79 -9.90
CA LEU A 182 -13.81 -8.54 -10.89
C LEU A 182 -14.17 -8.18 -12.34
N ASP A 183 -15.35 -7.60 -12.60
CA ASP A 183 -15.71 -7.09 -13.92
C ASP A 183 -14.93 -5.81 -14.27
N LEU A 184 -14.57 -5.00 -13.28
CA LEU A 184 -13.65 -3.87 -13.47
C LEU A 184 -12.22 -4.34 -13.76
N VAL A 185 -11.75 -5.34 -13.02
CA VAL A 185 -10.42 -5.93 -13.22
C VAL A 185 -10.30 -6.51 -14.64
N GLU A 186 -11.33 -7.18 -15.12
CA GLU A 186 -11.39 -7.71 -16.48
C GLU A 186 -11.41 -6.60 -17.53
N LYS A 187 -12.24 -5.57 -17.33
CA LYS A 187 -12.32 -4.43 -18.26
C LYS A 187 -11.02 -3.66 -18.36
N HIS A 188 -10.32 -3.47 -17.24
CA HIS A 188 -9.04 -2.78 -17.17
C HIS A 188 -7.86 -3.76 -17.14
N SER A 189 -7.83 -4.71 -18.07
CA SER A 189 -6.81 -5.75 -18.18
C SER A 189 -5.38 -5.22 -18.44
N ASP A 190 -5.25 -3.93 -18.79
CA ASP A 190 -4.00 -3.18 -18.92
C ASP A 190 -3.48 -2.58 -17.60
N CYS A 191 -4.13 -2.91 -16.48
CA CYS A 191 -3.79 -2.44 -15.14
C CYS A 191 -3.47 -3.59 -14.19
N LEU A 192 -2.69 -3.29 -13.15
CA LEU A 192 -2.45 -4.16 -12.00
C LEU A 192 -3.40 -3.78 -10.85
N PHE A 193 -3.83 -4.79 -10.12
CA PHE A 193 -4.73 -4.62 -8.98
C PHE A 193 -4.18 -5.28 -7.72
N LEU A 194 -4.24 -4.54 -6.62
CA LEU A 194 -4.08 -5.06 -5.26
C LEU A 194 -5.44 -4.97 -4.57
N MET A 195 -5.89 -6.04 -3.93
CA MET A 195 -7.16 -6.06 -3.21
C MET A 195 -6.95 -6.49 -1.76
N PHE A 196 -7.21 -5.60 -0.81
CA PHE A 196 -7.29 -5.95 0.60
C PHE A 196 -8.63 -6.64 0.86
N THR A 197 -8.58 -7.88 1.34
CA THR A 197 -9.77 -8.70 1.58
C THR A 197 -9.64 -9.48 2.89
N ASN A 198 -10.76 -9.72 3.55
CA ASN A 198 -10.80 -10.61 4.70
C ASN A 198 -10.69 -12.10 4.32
N GLY A 199 -10.71 -12.42 3.04
CA GLY A 199 -10.52 -13.77 2.49
C GLY A 199 -11.70 -14.72 2.65
N THR A 200 -12.74 -14.36 3.39
CA THR A 200 -13.83 -15.29 3.74
C THR A 200 -14.79 -15.56 2.59
N LEU A 201 -14.72 -14.76 1.52
CA LEU A 201 -15.54 -14.89 0.31
C LEU A 201 -14.72 -15.39 -0.90
N MET A 202 -13.52 -15.89 -0.68
CA MET A 202 -12.64 -16.44 -1.71
C MET A 202 -13.11 -17.84 -2.13
N SER A 203 -14.24 -17.90 -2.85
CA SER A 203 -14.80 -19.15 -3.37
C SER A 203 -13.97 -19.72 -4.53
N GLU A 204 -14.18 -20.98 -4.87
CA GLU A 204 -13.56 -21.63 -6.04
C GLU A 204 -13.83 -20.84 -7.35
N GLU A 205 -15.04 -20.28 -7.50
CA GLU A 205 -15.40 -19.44 -8.64
C GLU A 205 -14.54 -18.16 -8.69
N VAL A 206 -14.39 -17.46 -7.54
CA VAL A 206 -13.55 -16.26 -7.42
C VAL A 206 -12.09 -16.60 -7.74
N VAL A 207 -11.55 -17.67 -7.14
CA VAL A 207 -10.16 -18.11 -7.39
C VAL A 207 -9.93 -18.46 -8.85
N THR A 208 -10.87 -19.20 -9.46
CA THR A 208 -10.82 -19.56 -10.89
C THR A 208 -10.81 -18.29 -11.76
N ARG A 209 -11.64 -17.30 -11.43
CA ARG A 209 -11.67 -16.04 -12.16
C ARG A 209 -10.36 -15.26 -11.99
N LEU A 210 -9.81 -15.17 -10.78
CA LEU A 210 -8.52 -14.52 -10.51
C LEU A 210 -7.38 -15.17 -11.32
N SER A 211 -7.36 -16.51 -11.41
CA SER A 211 -6.34 -17.23 -12.19
C SER A 211 -6.41 -16.97 -13.69
N LYS A 212 -7.61 -16.71 -14.22
CA LYS A 212 -7.82 -16.33 -15.64
C LYS A 212 -7.45 -14.88 -15.92
N LEU A 213 -7.76 -13.97 -15.01
CA LEU A 213 -7.45 -12.55 -15.12
C LEU A 213 -5.94 -12.31 -15.01
N GLY A 214 -5.29 -12.85 -13.99
CA GLY A 214 -3.85 -12.81 -13.79
C GLY A 214 -3.28 -11.44 -13.35
N ASN A 215 -4.07 -10.38 -13.34
CA ASN A 215 -3.64 -9.00 -13.05
C ASN A 215 -4.08 -8.48 -11.68
N LEU A 216 -4.68 -9.33 -10.83
CA LEU A 216 -5.07 -8.99 -9.46
C LEU A 216 -4.36 -9.91 -8.47
N THR A 217 -3.84 -9.33 -7.39
CA THR A 217 -3.28 -10.03 -6.25
C THR A 217 -4.06 -9.66 -4.97
N PRO A 218 -4.65 -10.64 -4.26
CA PRO A 218 -5.28 -10.37 -2.97
C PRO A 218 -4.24 -10.30 -1.85
N ALA A 219 -4.42 -9.36 -0.92
CA ALA A 219 -3.75 -9.30 0.38
C ALA A 219 -4.72 -9.76 1.45
N LEU A 220 -4.52 -10.96 1.95
CA LEU A 220 -5.40 -11.61 2.92
C LEU A 220 -5.12 -11.05 4.33
N SER A 221 -6.20 -10.66 5.00
CA SER A 221 -6.10 -9.96 6.28
C SER A 221 -5.89 -10.92 7.45
N VAL A 222 -4.72 -10.90 8.06
CA VAL A 222 -4.35 -11.70 9.24
C VAL A 222 -3.85 -10.80 10.38
N GLU A 223 -3.91 -11.27 11.63
CA GLU A 223 -3.45 -10.48 12.80
C GLU A 223 -2.36 -11.21 13.61
N GLY A 224 -1.82 -12.28 13.09
CA GLY A 224 -0.94 -13.26 13.73
C GLY A 224 -1.48 -14.67 13.48
N MET A 225 -1.23 -15.60 14.38
CA MET A 225 -1.81 -16.94 14.31
C MET A 225 -3.30 -16.93 14.66
N ARG A 226 -3.92 -18.10 14.73
CA ARG A 226 -5.37 -18.31 14.94
C ARG A 226 -5.95 -17.44 16.05
N GLU A 227 -5.35 -17.48 17.21
CA GLU A 227 -5.87 -16.78 18.39
C GLU A 227 -6.03 -15.28 18.13
N ARG A 228 -5.00 -14.64 17.62
CA ARG A 228 -5.01 -13.19 17.32
C ARG A 228 -5.93 -12.84 16.15
N THR A 229 -5.92 -13.67 15.11
CA THR A 229 -6.76 -13.43 13.93
C THR A 229 -8.24 -13.61 14.27
N ASP A 230 -8.61 -14.68 14.95
CA ASP A 230 -10.01 -14.94 15.33
C ASP A 230 -10.50 -13.95 16.39
N ALA A 231 -9.67 -13.54 17.35
CA ALA A 231 -10.03 -12.53 18.35
C ALA A 231 -10.45 -11.19 17.71
N ARG A 232 -9.80 -10.75 16.64
CA ARG A 232 -10.15 -9.49 15.98
C ARG A 232 -11.20 -9.66 14.88
N ARG A 233 -11.16 -10.77 14.13
CA ARG A 233 -11.98 -10.93 12.92
C ARG A 233 -13.19 -11.81 13.09
N GLY A 234 -13.24 -12.56 14.19
CA GLY A 234 -14.32 -13.48 14.52
C GLY A 234 -13.87 -14.93 14.45
N ALA A 235 -14.51 -15.77 15.28
CA ALA A 235 -14.19 -17.19 15.38
C ALA A 235 -14.29 -17.92 14.03
N GLY A 236 -13.28 -18.74 13.72
CA GLY A 236 -13.21 -19.53 12.48
C GLY A 236 -12.82 -18.75 11.23
N VAL A 237 -12.53 -17.44 11.32
CA VAL A 237 -12.04 -16.66 10.19
C VAL A 237 -10.64 -17.12 9.78
N PHE A 238 -9.78 -17.47 10.73
CA PHE A 238 -8.44 -17.99 10.42
C PHE A 238 -8.50 -19.22 9.52
N ASP A 239 -9.37 -20.19 9.80
CA ASP A 239 -9.50 -21.38 8.97
C ASP A 239 -9.97 -21.06 7.54
N ARG A 240 -10.92 -20.14 7.40
CA ARG A 240 -11.38 -19.70 6.08
C ARG A 240 -10.26 -19.02 5.28
N ILE A 241 -9.41 -18.24 5.95
CA ILE A 241 -8.23 -17.62 5.31
C ILE A 241 -7.25 -18.69 4.84
N LEU A 242 -7.00 -19.74 5.63
CA LEU A 242 -6.11 -20.83 5.22
C LEU A 242 -6.65 -21.61 4.01
N VAL A 243 -7.95 -21.85 3.96
CA VAL A 243 -8.58 -22.44 2.77
C VAL A 243 -8.37 -21.55 1.55
N ALA A 244 -8.62 -20.25 1.68
CA ALA A 244 -8.39 -19.28 0.60
C ALA A 244 -6.92 -19.28 0.13
N MET A 245 -5.95 -19.31 1.05
CA MET A 245 -4.52 -19.39 0.70
C MET A 245 -4.18 -20.67 -0.04
N ALA A 246 -4.71 -21.81 0.40
CA ALA A 246 -4.49 -23.10 -0.26
C ALA A 246 -5.06 -23.12 -1.68
N ASP A 247 -6.26 -22.58 -1.89
CA ASP A 247 -6.92 -22.53 -3.19
C ASP A 247 -6.19 -21.56 -4.14
N LEU A 248 -5.79 -20.39 -3.68
CA LEU A 248 -5.00 -19.42 -4.46
C LEU A 248 -3.66 -20.04 -4.88
N ARG A 249 -2.95 -20.70 -3.95
CA ARG A 249 -1.71 -21.41 -4.24
C ARG A 249 -1.90 -22.50 -5.30
N LYS A 250 -2.93 -23.34 -5.15
CA LYS A 250 -3.26 -24.39 -6.10
C LYS A 250 -3.57 -23.83 -7.49
N ALA A 251 -4.22 -22.68 -7.56
CA ALA A 251 -4.53 -21.99 -8.81
C ALA A 251 -3.37 -21.20 -9.42
N GLY A 252 -2.24 -21.09 -8.70
CA GLY A 252 -1.08 -20.33 -9.13
C GLY A 252 -1.32 -18.82 -9.17
N VAL A 253 -2.17 -18.31 -8.27
CA VAL A 253 -2.47 -16.88 -8.09
C VAL A 253 -1.63 -16.34 -6.94
N PRO A 254 -0.82 -15.27 -7.15
CA PRO A 254 -0.03 -14.68 -6.08
C PRO A 254 -0.94 -14.01 -5.05
N PHE A 255 -0.60 -14.16 -3.79
CA PHE A 255 -1.27 -13.47 -2.70
C PHE A 255 -0.27 -12.97 -1.66
N GLY A 256 -0.66 -11.97 -0.93
CA GLY A 256 0.08 -11.50 0.24
C GLY A 256 -0.74 -11.57 1.51
N ILE A 257 -0.14 -11.10 2.59
CA ILE A 257 -0.85 -10.86 3.85
C ILE A 257 -0.93 -9.36 4.13
N SER A 258 -1.97 -8.95 4.84
CA SER A 258 -2.03 -7.62 5.45
C SER A 258 -2.40 -7.73 6.90
N ALA A 259 -1.74 -6.95 7.76
CA ALA A 259 -2.01 -6.97 9.19
C ALA A 259 -2.18 -5.57 9.76
N THR A 260 -3.14 -5.40 10.66
CA THR A 260 -3.22 -4.23 11.51
C THR A 260 -2.37 -4.48 12.75
N VAL A 261 -1.25 -3.76 12.85
CA VAL A 261 -0.32 -3.87 13.96
C VAL A 261 -0.84 -3.08 15.16
N THR A 262 -1.17 -3.78 16.22
CA THR A 262 -1.67 -3.21 17.46
C THR A 262 -0.70 -3.51 18.61
N ARG A 263 -0.89 -2.87 19.77
CA ARG A 263 -0.17 -3.18 20.99
C ARG A 263 -0.23 -4.67 21.33
N ASN A 264 -1.33 -5.35 20.98
CA ASN A 264 -1.59 -6.72 21.37
C ASN A 264 -0.94 -7.77 20.48
N ASN A 265 -0.57 -7.44 19.23
CA ASN A 265 -0.04 -8.40 18.26
C ASN A 265 1.33 -8.02 17.65
N CYS A 266 1.87 -6.82 17.94
CA CYS A 266 3.08 -6.32 17.32
C CYS A 266 4.32 -7.23 17.52
N GLU A 267 4.41 -7.92 18.65
CA GLU A 267 5.50 -8.86 18.91
C GLU A 267 5.31 -10.18 18.14
N GLU A 268 4.06 -10.66 18.06
CA GLU A 268 3.75 -11.93 17.39
C GLU A 268 3.87 -11.82 15.86
N ILE A 269 3.37 -10.72 15.25
CA ILE A 269 3.23 -10.62 13.80
C ILE A 269 4.57 -10.70 13.04
N LEU A 270 5.68 -10.26 13.64
CA LEU A 270 7.03 -10.40 13.12
C LEU A 270 7.85 -11.52 13.78
N SER A 271 7.22 -12.41 14.55
CA SER A 271 7.90 -13.59 15.05
C SER A 271 8.28 -14.55 13.92
N ASP A 272 9.36 -15.31 14.11
CA ASP A 272 9.75 -16.35 13.13
C ASP A 272 8.62 -17.33 12.88
N LYS A 273 7.88 -17.72 13.91
CA LYS A 273 6.73 -18.63 13.81
C LYS A 273 5.70 -18.12 12.81
N VAL A 274 5.30 -16.86 12.89
CA VAL A 274 4.27 -16.27 12.03
C VAL A 274 4.80 -16.09 10.60
N LEU A 275 6.03 -15.60 10.48
CA LEU A 275 6.62 -15.32 9.17
C LEU A 275 6.95 -16.62 8.41
N ASP A 276 7.55 -17.61 9.07
CA ASP A 276 7.83 -18.90 8.45
C ASP A 276 6.54 -19.63 8.06
N TYR A 277 5.48 -19.50 8.88
CA TYR A 277 4.18 -20.05 8.55
C TYR A 277 3.56 -19.40 7.32
N PHE A 278 3.43 -18.06 7.27
CA PHE A 278 2.74 -17.42 6.15
C PHE A 278 3.60 -17.36 4.88
N PHE A 279 4.88 -17.08 5.00
CA PHE A 279 5.77 -16.96 3.82
C PHE A 279 6.36 -18.29 3.39
N GLY A 280 6.67 -19.18 4.32
CA GLY A 280 7.17 -20.53 4.06
C GLY A 280 6.04 -21.50 3.74
N ASP A 281 5.25 -21.87 4.74
CA ASP A 281 4.26 -22.96 4.62
C ASP A 281 3.07 -22.57 3.72
N GLN A 282 2.52 -21.35 3.86
CA GLN A 282 1.40 -20.90 3.05
C GLN A 282 1.81 -20.33 1.70
N GLY A 283 3.04 -19.84 1.56
CA GLY A 283 3.57 -19.33 0.29
C GLY A 283 3.18 -17.89 -0.03
N ALA A 284 2.93 -17.05 0.97
CA ALA A 284 2.68 -15.62 0.76
C ALA A 284 3.85 -14.94 0.04
N PHE A 285 3.56 -14.00 -0.85
CA PHE A 285 4.55 -13.29 -1.67
C PHE A 285 5.04 -12.01 -0.99
N TYR A 286 4.16 -11.29 -0.32
CA TYR A 286 4.44 -10.01 0.30
C TYR A 286 3.61 -9.83 1.57
N GLY A 287 4.02 -8.88 2.42
CA GLY A 287 3.28 -8.48 3.61
C GLY A 287 3.17 -6.97 3.73
N PHE A 288 1.95 -6.48 3.96
CA PHE A 288 1.67 -5.10 4.33
C PHE A 288 1.33 -4.99 5.80
N LEU A 289 2.05 -4.16 6.53
CA LEU A 289 1.89 -3.95 7.95
C LEU A 289 1.40 -2.51 8.18
N PHE A 290 0.21 -2.38 8.73
CA PHE A 290 -0.41 -1.10 9.01
C PHE A 290 -0.53 -0.91 10.52
N GLN A 291 0.24 0.00 11.09
CA GLN A 291 0.12 0.30 12.51
C GLN A 291 -1.26 0.92 12.78
N TYR A 292 -1.90 0.45 13.82
CA TYR A 292 -3.24 0.89 14.20
C TYR A 292 -3.29 2.41 14.39
N THR A 293 -4.27 3.02 13.78
CA THR A 293 -4.62 4.43 13.95
C THR A 293 -5.99 4.49 14.60
N PRO A 294 -6.20 5.26 15.69
CA PRO A 294 -7.47 5.28 16.43
C PRO A 294 -8.54 6.09 15.70
N ILE A 295 -9.06 5.51 14.61
CA ILE A 295 -10.15 6.05 13.77
C ILE A 295 -11.22 4.98 13.52
N GLY A 296 -12.36 5.36 12.98
CA GLY A 296 -13.44 4.47 12.63
C GLY A 296 -14.07 3.80 13.85
N ARG A 297 -14.32 2.48 13.78
CA ARG A 297 -15.04 1.75 14.81
C ARG A 297 -14.28 1.69 16.13
N GLY A 298 -14.82 2.37 17.17
CA GLY A 298 -14.30 2.28 18.52
C GLY A 298 -12.83 2.71 18.58
N ALA A 299 -12.54 3.94 18.18
CA ALA A 299 -11.19 4.51 18.27
C ALA A 299 -10.63 4.34 19.68
N ASP A 300 -9.60 3.49 19.82
CA ASP A 300 -9.02 3.08 21.11
C ASP A 300 -7.51 3.33 21.11
N PHE A 301 -7.06 4.27 21.92
CA PHE A 301 -5.64 4.61 22.04
C PHE A 301 -4.81 3.52 22.73
N ASP A 302 -5.43 2.60 23.47
CA ASP A 302 -4.75 1.48 24.10
C ASP A 302 -4.34 0.39 23.08
N LEU A 303 -4.91 0.41 21.89
CA LEU A 303 -4.50 -0.46 20.79
C LEU A 303 -3.27 0.08 20.03
N VAL A 304 -2.90 1.35 20.21
CA VAL A 304 -1.71 1.92 19.57
C VAL A 304 -0.45 1.28 20.16
N PRO A 305 0.48 0.75 19.35
CA PRO A 305 1.75 0.23 19.86
C PRO A 305 2.50 1.27 20.69
N SER A 306 3.15 0.82 21.79
CA SER A 306 3.97 1.72 22.59
C SER A 306 5.20 2.22 21.81
N PRO A 307 5.87 3.31 22.24
CA PRO A 307 7.12 3.77 21.64
C PRO A 307 8.19 2.68 21.55
N GLU A 308 8.34 1.88 22.59
CA GLU A 308 9.29 0.76 22.66
C GLU A 308 8.91 -0.34 21.68
N GLN A 309 7.64 -0.73 21.63
CA GLN A 309 7.12 -1.71 20.66
C GLN A 309 7.32 -1.22 19.23
N ARG A 310 7.07 0.07 18.96
CA ARG A 310 7.30 0.65 17.64
C ARG A 310 8.77 0.58 17.22
N THR A 311 9.70 0.88 18.13
CA THR A 311 11.14 0.80 17.89
C THR A 311 11.60 -0.64 17.64
N GLN A 312 11.13 -1.59 18.46
CA GLN A 312 11.43 -3.02 18.28
C GLN A 312 10.85 -3.54 16.95
N PHE A 313 9.62 -3.13 16.61
CA PHE A 313 8.97 -3.50 15.37
C PHE A 313 9.72 -2.97 14.13
N TRP A 314 10.24 -1.72 14.19
CA TRP A 314 11.08 -1.15 13.16
C TRP A 314 12.35 -2.00 12.95
N ARG A 315 13.09 -2.32 14.01
CA ARG A 315 14.29 -3.16 13.92
C ARG A 315 13.97 -4.51 13.30
N ARG A 316 12.97 -5.18 13.86
CA ARG A 316 12.59 -6.52 13.42
C ARG A 316 12.11 -6.54 11.96
N SER A 317 11.36 -5.54 11.51
CA SER A 317 10.92 -5.46 10.12
C SER A 317 12.10 -5.35 9.14
N TRP A 318 13.12 -4.57 9.47
CA TRP A 318 14.32 -4.46 8.65
C TRP A 318 15.20 -5.72 8.68
N GLU A 319 15.33 -6.36 9.82
CA GLU A 319 16.00 -7.66 9.95
C GLU A 319 15.35 -8.70 9.01
N MET A 320 14.02 -8.76 8.99
CA MET A 320 13.31 -9.70 8.12
C MET A 320 13.50 -9.39 6.64
N VAL A 321 13.53 -8.12 6.27
CA VAL A 321 13.80 -7.70 4.88
C VAL A 321 15.27 -7.97 4.50
N ALA A 322 16.23 -7.73 5.41
CA ALA A 322 17.66 -7.87 5.13
C ALA A 322 18.12 -9.33 5.15
N GLU A 323 17.78 -10.09 6.16
CA GLU A 323 18.29 -11.44 6.42
C GLU A 323 17.41 -12.52 5.78
N LYS A 324 16.11 -12.53 6.09
CA LYS A 324 15.17 -13.50 5.51
C LYS A 324 14.73 -13.13 4.09
N ARG A 325 15.05 -11.92 3.63
CA ARG A 325 14.71 -11.41 2.29
C ARG A 325 13.21 -11.47 2.00
N LEU A 326 12.41 -11.21 3.03
CA LEU A 326 10.96 -11.16 2.90
C LEU A 326 10.54 -9.80 2.34
N PHE A 327 9.64 -9.79 1.36
CA PHE A 327 9.05 -8.56 0.85
C PHE A 327 7.97 -8.08 1.83
N LEU A 328 8.41 -7.33 2.84
CA LEU A 328 7.58 -6.73 3.89
C LEU A 328 7.62 -5.20 3.78
N LEU A 329 6.48 -4.56 3.95
CA LEU A 329 6.33 -3.11 4.01
C LEU A 329 5.56 -2.72 5.27
N ASP A 330 6.25 -2.07 6.20
CA ASP A 330 5.62 -1.35 7.32
C ASP A 330 5.28 0.06 6.84
N PHE A 331 4.01 0.35 6.72
CA PHE A 331 3.52 1.58 6.08
C PHE A 331 4.03 2.86 6.74
N TRP A 332 4.32 2.85 8.04
CA TRP A 332 4.86 4.02 8.77
C TRP A 332 6.36 3.95 8.99
N ASN A 333 6.87 2.86 9.52
CA ASN A 333 8.29 2.75 9.83
C ASN A 333 9.18 2.74 8.58
N HIS A 334 8.64 2.33 7.44
CA HIS A 334 9.33 2.40 6.15
C HIS A 334 9.04 3.71 5.38
N GLY A 335 8.46 4.72 6.02
CA GLY A 335 8.24 6.05 5.44
C GLY A 335 9.48 6.66 4.77
N PRO A 336 10.70 6.52 5.32
CA PRO A 336 11.91 7.00 4.65
C PRO A 336 12.13 6.43 3.24
N LEU A 337 11.72 5.20 2.95
CA LEU A 337 11.83 4.61 1.60
C LEU A 337 11.18 5.47 0.51
N VAL A 338 10.12 6.15 0.87
CA VAL A 338 9.31 6.99 0.00
C VAL A 338 9.42 8.48 0.34
N GLU A 339 10.43 8.87 1.14
CA GLU A 339 10.68 10.26 1.51
C GLU A 339 9.51 10.89 2.29
N GLY A 340 8.92 10.11 3.19
CA GLY A 340 7.83 10.54 4.06
C GLY A 340 6.43 10.15 3.59
N CYS A 341 5.44 11.00 3.82
CA CYS A 341 4.04 10.72 3.48
C CYS A 341 3.78 10.71 1.97
N ILE A 342 3.04 9.70 1.46
CA ILE A 342 2.69 9.55 0.04
C ILE A 342 1.25 9.94 -0.30
N ALA A 343 0.54 10.55 0.65
CA ALA A 343 -0.87 10.92 0.53
C ALA A 343 -1.10 12.16 -0.35
N ALA A 344 -2.37 12.51 -0.54
CA ALA A 344 -2.86 13.74 -1.18
C ALA A 344 -2.45 13.90 -2.65
N GLY A 345 -2.31 12.79 -3.37
CA GLY A 345 -1.91 12.83 -4.78
C GLY A 345 -0.52 13.42 -5.01
N ARG A 346 0.38 13.31 -4.00
CA ARG A 346 1.78 13.68 -4.14
C ARG A 346 2.40 13.01 -5.37
N GLU A 347 3.43 13.59 -5.94
CA GLU A 347 4.23 12.99 -7.00
C GLU A 347 4.54 11.52 -6.69
N ARG A 348 4.07 10.62 -7.54
CA ARG A 348 4.18 9.17 -7.35
C ARG A 348 3.50 8.63 -6.10
N GLY A 349 2.64 9.40 -5.46
CA GLY A 349 1.80 8.99 -4.35
C GLY A 349 0.39 8.61 -4.81
N TYR A 350 -0.59 8.78 -3.93
CA TYR A 350 -1.97 8.38 -4.19
C TYR A 350 -3.01 9.32 -3.59
N LEU A 351 -4.26 9.16 -4.06
CA LEU A 351 -5.49 9.67 -3.47
C LEU A 351 -6.37 8.48 -3.06
N TYR A 352 -7.22 8.71 -2.09
CA TYR A 352 -8.21 7.74 -1.63
C TYR A 352 -9.63 8.20 -1.99
N ILE A 353 -10.45 7.29 -2.51
CA ILE A 353 -11.87 7.52 -2.87
C ILE A 353 -12.73 6.49 -2.14
N ASP A 354 -13.73 6.94 -1.39
CA ASP A 354 -14.67 6.08 -0.68
C ASP A 354 -15.92 5.71 -1.50
N TRP A 355 -16.79 4.92 -0.90
CA TRP A 355 -18.06 4.43 -1.45
C TRP A 355 -19.12 5.50 -1.68
N ASN A 356 -18.99 6.69 -1.07
CA ASN A 356 -19.85 7.85 -1.30
C ASN A 356 -19.27 8.79 -2.37
N GLY A 357 -18.12 8.45 -2.92
CA GLY A 357 -17.37 9.28 -3.86
C GLY A 357 -16.59 10.41 -3.19
N LYS A 358 -16.47 10.43 -1.85
CA LYS A 358 -15.62 11.38 -1.13
C LYS A 358 -14.16 11.12 -1.43
N VAL A 359 -13.39 12.17 -1.65
CA VAL A 359 -11.95 12.07 -1.91
C VAL A 359 -11.18 12.61 -0.70
N MET A 360 -10.32 11.76 -0.17
CA MET A 360 -9.49 12.03 0.99
C MET A 360 -8.01 11.89 0.66
N PRO A 361 -7.10 12.50 1.43
CA PRO A 361 -5.68 12.40 1.17
C PRO A 361 -5.16 10.96 1.36
N CYS A 362 -5.76 10.21 2.28
CA CYS A 362 -5.31 8.88 2.69
C CYS A 362 -6.47 8.11 3.33
N VAL A 363 -6.44 6.78 3.27
CA VAL A 363 -7.43 5.90 3.94
C VAL A 363 -7.48 6.08 5.45
N PHE A 364 -6.42 6.65 6.06
CA PHE A 364 -6.33 6.88 7.51
C PHE A 364 -6.60 8.33 7.92
N ALA A 365 -6.99 9.19 6.98
CA ALA A 365 -7.34 10.58 7.25
C ALA A 365 -8.78 10.82 6.78
N PRO A 366 -9.79 10.52 7.62
CA PRO A 366 -11.19 10.40 7.22
C PRO A 366 -11.88 11.77 7.06
N TYR A 367 -11.26 12.68 6.30
CA TYR A 367 -11.78 14.02 6.03
C TYR A 367 -11.61 14.36 4.56
N SER A 368 -12.72 14.65 3.90
CA SER A 368 -12.82 14.85 2.46
C SER A 368 -12.73 16.33 2.07
N ALA A 369 -12.05 16.60 0.98
CA ALA A 369 -11.99 17.93 0.35
C ALA A 369 -12.76 18.00 -0.98
N ALA A 370 -13.23 16.86 -1.51
CA ALA A 370 -13.91 16.79 -2.81
C ALA A 370 -14.82 15.54 -2.87
N ASN A 371 -15.76 15.56 -3.80
CA ASN A 371 -16.62 14.41 -4.08
C ASN A 371 -16.68 14.14 -5.58
N ILE A 372 -16.34 12.91 -5.99
CA ILE A 372 -16.28 12.48 -7.39
C ILE A 372 -17.65 12.61 -8.08
N ASN A 373 -18.74 12.26 -7.39
CA ASN A 373 -20.09 12.33 -7.98
C ASN A 373 -20.48 13.78 -8.28
N GLN A 374 -20.21 14.69 -7.34
CA GLN A 374 -20.47 16.13 -7.53
C GLN A 374 -19.57 16.72 -8.61
N MET A 375 -18.27 16.37 -8.59
CA MET A 375 -17.33 16.83 -9.61
C MET A 375 -17.78 16.43 -11.01
N TYR A 376 -18.16 15.17 -11.21
CA TYR A 376 -18.62 14.69 -12.52
C TYR A 376 -19.97 15.30 -12.94
N ALA A 377 -20.89 15.54 -12.00
CA ALA A 377 -22.14 16.23 -12.28
C ALA A 377 -21.91 17.67 -12.78
N ASN A 378 -20.82 18.30 -12.34
CA ASN A 378 -20.44 19.66 -12.74
C ASN A 378 -19.49 19.68 -13.97
N GLY A 379 -19.28 18.54 -14.62
CA GLY A 379 -18.42 18.45 -15.81
C GLY A 379 -16.92 18.45 -15.52
N GLY A 380 -16.51 18.31 -14.27
CA GLY A 380 -15.11 18.27 -13.84
C GLY A 380 -14.43 16.94 -14.12
N THR A 381 -13.14 16.88 -13.77
CA THR A 381 -12.22 15.76 -13.95
C THR A 381 -11.40 15.49 -12.70
N LEU A 382 -10.63 14.41 -12.67
CA LEU A 382 -9.73 14.11 -11.56
C LEU A 382 -8.64 15.20 -11.34
N ASN A 383 -8.31 16.01 -12.35
CA ASN A 383 -7.40 17.14 -12.16
C ASN A 383 -8.00 18.19 -11.23
N ASP A 384 -9.31 18.46 -11.33
CA ASP A 384 -9.98 19.43 -10.44
C ASP A 384 -9.90 18.98 -8.97
N VAL A 385 -9.96 17.66 -8.73
CA VAL A 385 -9.75 17.11 -7.40
C VAL A 385 -8.28 17.29 -6.96
N TRP A 386 -7.34 16.94 -7.83
CA TRP A 386 -5.92 17.05 -7.52
C TRP A 386 -5.49 18.50 -7.24
N GLU A 387 -6.08 19.47 -7.94
CA GLU A 387 -5.83 20.90 -7.78
C GLU A 387 -6.57 21.54 -6.60
N ALA A 388 -7.47 20.81 -5.94
CA ALA A 388 -8.22 21.37 -4.80
C ALA A 388 -7.27 21.90 -3.72
N PRO A 389 -7.55 23.09 -3.15
CA PRO A 389 -6.63 23.83 -2.28
C PRO A 389 -6.10 23.04 -1.08
N PHE A 390 -6.92 22.15 -0.52
CA PHE A 390 -6.49 21.29 0.58
C PHE A 390 -5.39 20.31 0.15
N PHE A 391 -5.57 19.62 -0.99
CA PHE A 391 -4.56 18.67 -1.46
C PHE A 391 -3.26 19.38 -1.86
N GLU A 392 -3.36 20.59 -2.40
CA GLU A 392 -2.19 21.42 -2.67
C GLU A 392 -1.45 21.80 -1.37
N ALA A 393 -2.20 22.20 -0.32
CA ALA A 393 -1.61 22.53 0.99
C ALA A 393 -0.88 21.32 1.60
N VAL A 394 -1.46 20.12 1.53
CA VAL A 394 -0.80 18.89 2.01
C VAL A 394 0.47 18.63 1.21
N ARG A 395 0.44 18.71 -0.13
CA ARG A 395 1.64 18.52 -0.97
C ARG A 395 2.71 19.59 -0.72
N LYS A 396 2.30 20.83 -0.50
CA LYS A 396 3.22 21.90 -0.10
C LYS A 396 3.90 21.57 1.23
N TRP A 397 3.13 21.16 2.24
CA TRP A 397 3.68 20.76 3.52
C TRP A 397 4.66 19.58 3.39
N GLN A 398 4.33 18.56 2.58
CA GLN A 398 5.23 17.43 2.32
C GLN A 398 6.58 17.90 1.74
N ARG A 399 6.58 18.87 0.80
CA ARG A 399 7.81 19.45 0.26
C ARG A 399 8.57 20.26 1.31
N ASP A 400 7.87 21.05 2.10
CA ASP A 400 8.47 21.82 3.20
C ASP A 400 9.05 20.90 4.28
N TYR A 401 8.42 19.74 4.51
CA TYR A 401 8.88 18.69 5.43
C TYR A 401 10.06 17.86 4.86
N GLY A 402 10.48 18.10 3.62
CA GLY A 402 11.72 17.57 3.03
C GLY A 402 11.58 16.68 1.82
N TYR A 403 10.37 16.40 1.36
CA TYR A 403 10.18 15.61 0.14
C TYR A 403 10.87 16.26 -1.07
N GLY A 404 11.59 15.45 -1.86
CA GLY A 404 12.27 15.90 -3.09
C GLY A 404 13.57 16.69 -2.88
N ARG A 405 13.99 16.95 -1.64
CA ARG A 405 15.19 17.76 -1.31
C ARG A 405 16.47 16.93 -1.25
N LYS A 406 16.95 16.43 -2.38
CA LYS A 406 18.11 15.49 -2.45
C LYS A 406 19.44 16.04 -1.91
N ALA A 407 19.70 17.30 -2.09
CA ALA A 407 21.00 17.94 -1.76
C ALA A 407 21.01 18.60 -0.37
N LEU A 408 19.85 18.78 0.25
CA LEU A 408 19.69 19.46 1.53
C LEU A 408 19.30 18.47 2.62
N SER A 409 19.60 18.78 3.86
CA SER A 409 19.07 18.04 5.01
C SER A 409 17.55 18.00 4.92
N PRO A 410 16.92 16.83 5.08
CA PRO A 410 15.48 16.80 5.23
C PRO A 410 15.07 17.71 6.39
N ALA A 411 14.04 18.51 6.19
CA ALA A 411 13.58 19.44 7.20
C ALA A 411 12.89 18.72 8.38
N GLY A 412 12.39 17.49 8.15
CA GLY A 412 11.66 16.71 9.14
C GLY A 412 12.12 15.26 9.24
N ASN A 413 11.60 14.58 10.24
CA ASN A 413 11.82 13.16 10.48
C ASN A 413 10.88 12.31 9.61
N TRP A 414 11.39 11.62 8.58
CA TRP A 414 10.57 10.83 7.67
C TRP A 414 10.03 9.51 8.26
N MET A 415 10.36 9.18 9.50
CA MET A 415 9.67 8.16 10.29
C MET A 415 8.47 8.72 11.07
N HIS A 416 8.27 10.04 11.02
CA HIS A 416 7.16 10.78 11.64
C HIS A 416 6.50 11.70 10.59
N PRO A 417 6.03 11.13 9.45
CA PRO A 417 5.70 11.92 8.27
C PRO A 417 4.21 12.22 8.12
N CYS A 418 3.33 11.66 8.97
CA CYS A 418 1.89 11.69 8.74
C CYS A 418 1.27 12.98 9.28
N PRO A 419 0.70 13.85 8.44
CA PRO A 419 0.06 15.07 8.94
C PRO A 419 -1.15 14.78 9.84
N PHE A 420 -1.89 13.70 9.60
CA PHE A 420 -3.05 13.35 10.40
C PHE A 420 -2.68 12.73 11.76
N ARG A 421 -1.83 11.70 11.77
CA ARG A 421 -1.49 10.95 12.98
C ARG A 421 -0.37 11.60 13.79
N ASP A 422 0.66 12.10 13.09
CA ASP A 422 1.90 12.52 13.72
C ASP A 422 1.94 14.05 13.97
N HIS A 423 1.16 14.83 13.19
CA HIS A 423 1.06 16.30 13.29
C HIS A 423 -0.40 16.74 13.39
N HIS A 424 -1.14 16.12 14.30
CA HIS A 424 -2.61 16.25 14.36
C HIS A 424 -3.09 17.68 14.58
N GLU A 425 -2.35 18.50 15.33
CA GLU A 425 -2.67 19.92 15.52
C GLU A 425 -2.72 20.68 14.17
N LEU A 426 -1.75 20.44 13.29
CA LEU A 426 -1.74 21.01 11.94
C LEU A 426 -2.96 20.50 11.14
N PHE A 427 -3.28 19.22 11.27
CA PHE A 427 -4.40 18.65 10.54
C PHE A 427 -5.75 19.21 11.00
N GLN A 428 -5.92 19.47 12.30
CA GLN A 428 -7.09 20.17 12.86
C GLN A 428 -7.25 21.56 12.24
N GLN A 429 -6.16 22.33 12.13
CA GLN A 429 -6.18 23.63 11.46
C GLN A 429 -6.63 23.51 9.98
N TRP A 430 -6.26 22.44 9.31
CA TRP A 430 -6.70 22.20 7.92
C TRP A 430 -8.18 21.79 7.84
N ILE A 431 -8.71 21.01 8.78
CA ILE A 431 -10.13 20.69 8.82
C ILE A 431 -10.96 21.98 8.88
N GLU A 432 -10.61 22.90 9.77
CA GLU A 432 -11.29 24.19 9.91
C GLU A 432 -11.10 25.09 8.69
N ARG A 433 -9.84 25.26 8.24
CA ARG A 433 -9.49 26.19 7.16
C ARG A 433 -10.09 25.83 5.82
N TYR A 434 -10.17 24.56 5.51
CA TYR A 434 -10.65 24.04 4.22
C TYR A 434 -12.04 23.45 4.30
N GLU A 435 -12.72 23.59 5.46
CA GLU A 435 -14.08 23.09 5.70
C GLU A 435 -14.24 21.64 5.30
N LEU A 436 -13.27 20.77 5.73
CA LEU A 436 -13.23 19.38 5.32
C LEU A 436 -14.45 18.61 5.86
N GLU A 437 -15.06 17.81 4.99
CA GLU A 437 -16.19 16.96 5.37
C GLU A 437 -15.70 15.65 6.04
N PRO A 438 -16.19 15.29 7.23
CA PRO A 438 -15.95 13.97 7.81
C PRO A 438 -16.44 12.85 6.88
N GLU A 439 -15.69 11.76 6.79
CA GLU A 439 -16.07 10.58 6.00
C GLU A 439 -17.38 9.97 6.51
N ASP A 440 -17.47 9.83 7.84
CA ASP A 440 -18.56 9.18 8.56
C ASP A 440 -18.88 9.87 9.90
N GLU A 441 -19.81 9.28 10.66
CA GLU A 441 -20.21 9.81 11.97
C GLU A 441 -19.10 9.67 13.02
N ALA A 442 -18.25 8.64 12.93
CA ALA A 442 -17.11 8.48 13.84
C ALA A 442 -16.09 9.61 13.66
N ALA A 443 -15.78 9.97 12.42
CA ALA A 443 -14.92 11.10 12.09
C ALA A 443 -15.55 12.44 12.52
N ARG A 444 -16.88 12.60 12.37
CA ARG A 444 -17.63 13.78 12.84
C ARG A 444 -17.56 13.93 14.35
N ALA A 445 -17.78 12.84 15.09
CA ALA A 445 -17.69 12.83 16.54
C ALA A 445 -16.26 13.11 17.02
N ALA A 446 -15.25 12.61 16.31
CA ALA A 446 -13.84 12.82 16.63
C ALA A 446 -13.44 14.31 16.56
N VAL A 447 -13.88 15.05 15.53
CA VAL A 447 -13.63 16.50 15.43
C VAL A 447 -14.29 17.27 16.57
N ALA A 448 -15.50 16.91 16.95
CA ALA A 448 -16.21 17.55 18.04
C ALA A 448 -15.63 17.23 19.44
N ASN A 449 -14.81 16.17 19.55
CA ASN A 449 -14.28 15.68 20.83
C ASN A 449 -12.88 16.25 21.10
N ARG A 450 -12.79 17.26 21.96
CA ARG A 450 -11.51 17.88 22.36
C ARG A 450 -10.54 16.89 23.01
N GLU A 451 -11.02 15.90 23.77
CA GLU A 451 -10.14 14.90 24.41
C GLU A 451 -9.53 13.97 23.38
N TYR A 452 -10.28 13.59 22.33
CA TYR A 452 -9.74 12.87 21.19
C TYR A 452 -8.60 13.67 20.52
N GLY A 453 -8.79 14.94 20.23
CA GLY A 453 -7.77 15.78 19.63
C GLY A 453 -6.49 15.86 20.48
N LYS A 454 -6.63 16.06 21.82
CA LYS A 454 -5.49 16.04 22.75
C LYS A 454 -4.79 14.68 22.76
N ALA A 455 -5.55 13.59 22.76
CA ALA A 455 -4.98 12.23 22.74
C ALA A 455 -4.22 11.93 21.44
N MET A 456 -4.73 12.39 20.29
CA MET A 456 -4.02 12.30 19.00
C MET A 456 -2.71 13.09 19.00
N ILE A 457 -2.72 14.32 19.48
CA ILE A 457 -1.52 15.15 19.61
C ILE A 457 -0.49 14.47 20.52
N ALA A 458 -0.91 13.98 21.69
CA ALA A 458 -0.05 13.25 22.61
C ALA A 458 0.50 11.96 21.99
N CYS A 459 -0.30 11.26 21.19
CA CYS A 459 0.15 10.09 20.44
C CYS A 459 1.22 10.46 19.40
N GLY A 460 1.02 11.56 18.67
CA GLY A 460 2.01 12.08 17.73
C GLY A 460 3.34 12.42 18.43
N MET A 461 3.30 13.08 19.58
CA MET A 461 4.51 13.42 20.37
C MET A 461 5.27 12.14 20.81
N ARG A 462 4.57 11.13 21.33
CA ARG A 462 5.19 9.84 21.68
C ARG A 462 5.80 9.14 20.46
N ASN A 463 5.13 9.21 19.31
CA ASN A 463 5.66 8.68 18.06
C ASN A 463 6.93 9.42 17.60
N LEU A 464 6.99 10.73 17.78
CA LEU A 464 8.18 11.52 17.49
C LEU A 464 9.34 11.10 18.40
N GLU A 465 9.12 11.03 19.70
CA GLU A 465 10.12 10.59 20.68
C GLU A 465 10.70 9.21 20.31
N ALA A 466 9.83 8.22 20.04
CA ALA A 466 10.25 6.88 19.64
C ALA A 466 11.06 6.84 18.33
N SER A 467 10.73 7.68 17.37
CA SER A 467 11.37 7.67 16.05
C SER A 467 12.58 8.61 15.95
N GLN A 468 12.70 9.59 16.84
CA GLN A 468 13.74 10.62 16.74
C GLN A 468 15.14 10.05 16.93
N GLU A 469 15.32 9.19 17.93
CA GLU A 469 16.62 8.54 18.18
C GLU A 469 17.05 7.68 16.99
N ILE A 470 16.13 6.89 16.44
CA ILE A 470 16.38 6.10 15.22
C ILE A 470 16.76 7.03 14.07
N TRP A 471 15.99 8.09 13.85
CA TRP A 471 16.24 9.05 12.80
C TRP A 471 17.63 9.69 12.89
N GLU A 472 18.04 10.11 14.08
CA GLU A 472 19.33 10.73 14.29
C GLU A 472 20.50 9.75 14.12
N LYS A 473 20.39 8.54 14.68
CA LYS A 473 21.48 7.56 14.66
C LYS A 473 21.59 6.85 13.32
N ASP A 474 20.49 6.30 12.83
CA ASP A 474 20.52 5.39 11.66
C ASP A 474 20.42 6.14 10.33
N TYR A 475 19.69 7.28 10.29
CA TYR A 475 19.53 8.05 9.07
C TYR A 475 20.46 9.25 8.98
N LEU A 476 20.66 10.00 10.07
CA LEU A 476 21.53 11.18 10.07
C LEU A 476 22.99 10.85 10.43
N GLY A 477 23.27 9.67 10.96
CA GLY A 477 24.62 9.24 11.36
C GLY A 477 25.17 9.99 12.57
N ARG A 478 24.30 10.40 13.49
CA ARG A 478 24.65 11.10 14.73
C ARG A 478 24.73 10.12 15.89
N GLY A 479 25.95 9.67 16.25
CA GLY A 479 26.19 8.69 17.32
C GLY A 479 26.29 7.24 16.83
N GLU A 480 26.30 6.29 17.77
CA GLU A 480 26.32 4.87 17.44
C GLU A 480 24.98 4.42 16.85
N LYS A 481 25.04 3.63 15.80
CA LYS A 481 23.84 3.06 15.16
C LYS A 481 23.10 2.16 16.12
N LEU A 482 21.77 2.13 15.98
CA LEU A 482 20.90 1.22 16.75
C LEU A 482 20.88 -0.21 16.21
N ASP A 483 21.73 -0.50 15.23
CA ASP A 483 21.95 -1.80 14.63
C ASP A 483 20.68 -2.47 14.10
N ALA A 484 20.21 -1.98 12.97
CA ALA A 484 19.09 -2.55 12.23
C ALA A 484 19.54 -3.54 11.12
N GLY A 485 20.79 -3.99 11.15
CA GLY A 485 21.30 -4.98 10.19
C GLY A 485 21.46 -4.51 8.74
N TRP A 486 21.45 -3.16 8.47
CA TRP A 486 21.56 -2.63 7.11
C TRP A 486 22.60 -1.54 6.89
#